data_faf2dd8d10ce8d274c4c05b5394d513f
#
_entry.id   faf2dd8d10ce8d274c4c05b5394d513f
#
_cell.length_a   1.000
_cell.length_b   1.000
_cell.length_c   1.000
_cell.angle_alpha   90.00
_cell.angle_beta   90.00
_cell.angle_gamma   90.00
#
_symmetry.space_group_name_H-M   'P 1'
#
loop_
_entity.id
_entity.type
_entity.pdbx_description
1 polymer ?
#
loop_
_entity_poly.entity_id
_entity_poly.type
_entity_poly.pdbx_seq_one_letter_code
_entity_poly.pdbx_strand_id
1 'polypeptide(L)'
;MQANLTQPHVFAPAVGVPSSQSGMATLDRLYVIRPRRWLWVIAALYLVVAVRFALYTPPWQAPDEPAHYNYIAHIAQNYSLPVLMMGDYDEKYKAVLVKAGFPTEMSIAPLRYESYQPPLYYLSATPIYWLSQGHLLWLRFYNVVLGLGVILLIYRCLETVFPHKPLINLGATAFAASLPMHVAVAAAVNNDVLAELWVVAALLALFQWMRSQFYNADPLPSGASHRQLVLLGVILGLGLLTKIYAYLLVPICALAIVGVVWRNQRTWRSVLQGISLALWTVIPALLLGLPLWLRNARLYGLPDLLGLAWHDKVVVGQARTADWLAQYGWEAYSERAFRLTFQSFWGVFGWLGVFMDERIYTATLIFSGILFLGLLWALVRLISGTPDTDMDEFQQWVLGLLGIMLIAVVASYAWYNIKFVQHQGRYLFWGLLPIGTIVALGWREVMQPLQGAIAGFLALVLAVSLGLAGYIAGDINKWTLLTLFLIALFLLCQPFLLGGTEEYQNKWLPTRLRQTMARPGAVRILNMLRFCAWATPFALLFLLDFLIPALYLLPQLGYAWSALGG
;
A
#
# COMPACT_ATOMS: atom_id res chain seq x y z
N MET A 1 10.68 -39.86 -61.40
CA MET A 1 9.37 -39.15 -61.43
C MET A 1 9.32 -38.26 -60.20
N GLN A 2 9.12 -37.01 -60.48
CA GLN A 2 9.39 -35.86 -59.59
C GLN A 2 8.50 -35.82 -58.33
N ALA A 3 9.13 -35.63 -57.17
CA ALA A 3 8.47 -35.28 -55.93
C ALA A 3 8.38 -33.75 -55.83
N ASN A 4 7.15 -33.22 -55.77
CA ASN A 4 6.87 -31.81 -55.48
C ASN A 4 7.02 -31.55 -54.00
N LEU A 5 8.01 -30.72 -53.64
CA LEU A 5 8.18 -30.10 -52.36
C LEU A 5 7.23 -28.89 -52.28
N THR A 6 6.17 -28.99 -51.50
CA THR A 6 5.31 -27.87 -51.14
C THR A 6 6.01 -27.03 -50.03
N GLN A 7 6.28 -25.78 -50.35
CA GLN A 7 6.76 -24.76 -49.45
C GLN A 7 5.71 -24.46 -48.35
N PRO A 8 6.12 -24.16 -47.11
CA PRO A 8 5.19 -23.69 -46.08
C PRO A 8 4.77 -22.24 -46.40
N HIS A 9 3.47 -22.02 -46.52
CA HIS A 9 2.89 -20.68 -46.58
C HIS A 9 3.22 -19.89 -45.31
N VAL A 10 4.09 -18.89 -45.46
CA VAL A 10 4.26 -17.83 -44.47
C VAL A 10 2.96 -17.00 -44.50
N PHE A 11 2.14 -17.17 -43.48
CA PHE A 11 1.03 -16.27 -43.23
C PHE A 11 1.60 -14.87 -42.95
N ALA A 12 1.49 -13.98 -43.93
CA ALA A 12 1.62 -12.54 -43.68
C ALA A 12 0.54 -12.14 -42.64
N PRO A 13 0.88 -11.35 -41.63
CA PRO A 13 -0.14 -10.87 -40.72
C PRO A 13 -1.10 -10.00 -41.52
N ALA A 14 -2.39 -10.36 -41.47
CA ALA A 14 -3.45 -9.53 -42.04
C ALA A 14 -3.31 -8.12 -41.43
N VAL A 15 -3.14 -7.13 -42.32
CA VAL A 15 -3.23 -5.72 -41.96
C VAL A 15 -4.68 -5.47 -41.55
N GLY A 16 -4.97 -5.75 -40.27
CA GLY A 16 -6.23 -5.42 -39.64
C GLY A 16 -6.36 -3.90 -39.64
N VAL A 17 -7.47 -3.41 -40.17
CA VAL A 17 -7.93 -2.04 -40.01
C VAL A 17 -7.82 -1.69 -38.53
N PRO A 18 -7.11 -0.63 -38.11
CA PRO A 18 -7.00 -0.29 -36.69
C PRO A 18 -8.40 0.05 -36.18
N SER A 19 -8.98 -0.84 -35.37
CA SER A 19 -10.13 -0.52 -34.53
C SER A 19 -9.76 0.74 -33.76
N SER A 20 -10.68 1.67 -33.60
CA SER A 20 -10.55 2.92 -32.88
C SER A 20 -10.00 2.64 -31.45
N GLN A 21 -8.69 2.68 -31.32
CA GLN A 21 -8.04 2.47 -30.02
C GLN A 21 -8.33 3.69 -29.15
N SER A 22 -8.89 3.46 -27.97
CA SER A 22 -9.24 4.49 -27.01
C SER A 22 -8.03 5.35 -26.62
N GLY A 23 -8.26 6.57 -26.18
CA GLY A 23 -7.21 7.49 -25.73
C GLY A 23 -6.33 6.93 -24.59
N MET A 24 -6.69 5.76 -24.02
CA MET A 24 -5.92 5.01 -23.03
C MET A 24 -4.72 4.27 -23.61
N ALA A 25 -4.86 3.69 -24.80
CA ALA A 25 -3.73 3.10 -25.52
C ALA A 25 -2.66 4.15 -25.78
N THR A 26 -3.04 5.41 -25.86
CA THR A 26 -2.13 6.53 -26.06
C THR A 26 -1.30 6.84 -24.82
N LEU A 27 -1.89 6.85 -23.64
CA LEU A 27 -1.15 7.06 -22.37
C LEU A 27 -0.20 5.90 -22.08
N ASP A 28 -0.62 4.66 -22.32
CA ASP A 28 0.24 3.48 -22.17
C ASP A 28 1.32 3.42 -23.26
N ARG A 29 1.08 4.00 -24.46
CA ARG A 29 2.05 4.14 -25.57
C ARG A 29 2.97 5.36 -25.46
N LEU A 30 2.77 6.21 -24.49
CA LEU A 30 3.70 7.31 -24.14
C LEU A 30 5.13 6.85 -23.81
N TYR A 31 5.44 5.67 -24.23
CA TYR A 31 6.51 4.80 -23.86
C TYR A 31 7.79 5.06 -24.51
N VAL A 32 8.12 6.26 -24.77
CA VAL A 32 9.54 6.66 -24.96
C VAL A 32 10.33 6.52 -23.65
N ILE A 33 9.63 6.33 -22.53
CA ILE A 33 10.27 6.37 -21.23
C ILE A 33 10.34 4.95 -20.66
N ARG A 34 11.54 4.39 -20.61
CA ARG A 34 11.83 3.06 -20.07
C ARG A 34 11.27 2.94 -18.64
N PRO A 35 10.25 2.10 -18.34
CA PRO A 35 9.57 2.06 -17.04
C PRO A 35 10.53 1.79 -15.88
N ARG A 36 11.54 0.95 -16.11
CA ARG A 36 12.57 0.63 -15.12
C ARG A 36 13.40 1.84 -14.68
N ARG A 37 13.58 2.85 -15.54
CA ARG A 37 14.28 4.09 -15.13
C ARG A 37 13.44 4.87 -14.12
N TRP A 38 12.13 4.96 -14.36
CA TRP A 38 11.21 5.62 -13.43
C TRP A 38 11.06 4.86 -12.12
N LEU A 39 11.09 3.53 -12.16
CA LEU A 39 11.15 2.74 -10.93
C LEU A 39 12.36 3.14 -10.06
N TRP A 40 13.55 3.29 -10.67
CA TRP A 40 14.74 3.70 -9.93
C TRP A 40 14.67 5.15 -9.44
N VAL A 41 13.98 6.05 -10.18
CA VAL A 41 13.69 7.42 -9.70
C VAL A 41 12.77 7.36 -8.48
N ILE A 42 11.68 6.58 -8.53
CA ILE A 42 10.77 6.39 -7.40
C ILE A 42 11.52 5.80 -6.19
N ALA A 43 12.35 4.78 -6.41
CA ALA A 43 13.17 4.16 -5.35
C ALA A 43 14.16 5.14 -4.72
N ALA A 44 14.82 5.98 -5.53
CA ALA A 44 15.72 7.01 -5.04
C ALA A 44 14.99 8.09 -4.25
N LEU A 45 13.84 8.56 -4.73
CA LEU A 45 13.00 9.52 -4.00
C LEU A 45 12.51 8.93 -2.67
N TYR A 46 12.05 7.67 -2.68
CA TYR A 46 11.68 6.97 -1.44
C TYR A 46 12.84 6.95 -0.44
N LEU A 47 14.05 6.55 -0.87
CA LEU A 47 15.21 6.52 0.01
C LEU A 47 15.52 7.91 0.60
N VAL A 48 15.46 8.96 -0.21
CA VAL A 48 15.69 10.33 0.26
C VAL A 48 14.68 10.71 1.35
N VAL A 49 13.39 10.50 1.12
CA VAL A 49 12.36 10.89 2.09
C VAL A 49 12.38 9.98 3.32
N ALA A 50 12.54 8.66 3.17
CA ALA A 50 12.59 7.73 4.30
C ALA A 50 13.81 7.96 5.20
N VAL A 51 14.99 8.21 4.62
CA VAL A 51 16.18 8.60 5.38
C VAL A 51 15.96 9.91 6.14
N ARG A 52 15.27 10.89 5.53
CA ARG A 52 14.91 12.13 6.24
C ARG A 52 13.99 11.85 7.43
N PHE A 53 12.95 11.03 7.29
CA PHE A 53 12.10 10.62 8.42
C PHE A 53 12.92 9.91 9.51
N ALA A 54 13.82 8.98 9.14
CA ALA A 54 14.67 8.27 10.08
C ALA A 54 15.59 9.20 10.88
N LEU A 55 16.15 10.23 10.22
CA LEU A 55 17.06 11.20 10.84
C LEU A 55 16.34 12.26 11.67
N TYR A 56 15.21 12.77 11.20
CA TYR A 56 14.55 13.92 11.81
C TYR A 56 13.47 13.55 12.83
N THR A 57 12.97 12.29 12.85
CA THR A 57 12.10 11.83 13.93
C THR A 57 12.95 11.63 15.18
N PRO A 58 12.70 12.37 16.28
CA PRO A 58 13.47 12.18 17.51
C PRO A 58 13.36 10.76 18.05
N PRO A 59 14.35 10.26 18.82
CA PRO A 59 14.31 8.92 19.38
C PRO A 59 13.01 8.66 20.15
N TRP A 60 12.44 7.47 19.93
CA TRP A 60 11.25 6.96 20.61
C TRP A 60 9.94 7.71 20.30
N GLN A 61 9.97 8.72 19.42
CA GLN A 61 8.78 9.46 19.02
C GLN A 61 7.94 8.74 17.96
N ALA A 62 8.45 7.68 17.35
CA ALA A 62 7.61 6.79 16.53
C ALA A 62 6.82 5.86 17.48
N PRO A 63 5.49 5.70 17.26
CA PRO A 63 4.68 4.82 18.10
C PRO A 63 5.24 3.39 18.17
N ASP A 64 5.26 2.81 19.34
CA ASP A 64 5.69 1.44 19.65
C ASP A 64 7.21 1.19 19.46
N GLU A 65 7.99 2.13 18.92
CA GLU A 65 9.42 2.00 18.66
C GLU A 65 10.23 1.59 19.92
N PRO A 66 9.98 2.15 21.13
CA PRO A 66 10.71 1.71 22.35
C PRO A 66 10.50 0.24 22.68
N ALA A 67 9.26 -0.26 22.53
CA ALA A 67 8.94 -1.65 22.85
C ALA A 67 9.54 -2.63 21.85
N HIS A 68 9.53 -2.28 20.57
CA HIS A 68 10.21 -3.06 19.52
C HIS A 68 11.72 -3.06 19.72
N TYR A 69 12.32 -1.92 20.07
CA TYR A 69 13.75 -1.82 20.37
C TYR A 69 14.12 -2.70 21.58
N ASN A 70 13.36 -2.64 22.67
CA ASN A 70 13.59 -3.44 23.86
C ASN A 70 13.51 -4.95 23.58
N TYR A 71 12.67 -5.39 22.64
CA TYR A 71 12.63 -6.79 22.21
C TYR A 71 13.95 -7.18 21.52
N ILE A 72 14.44 -6.36 20.58
CA ILE A 72 15.73 -6.60 19.90
C ILE A 72 16.87 -6.62 20.90
N ALA A 73 16.93 -5.63 21.81
CA ALA A 73 17.93 -5.53 22.85
C ALA A 73 17.92 -6.75 23.78
N HIS A 74 16.73 -7.25 24.17
CA HIS A 74 16.61 -8.45 24.99
C HIS A 74 17.24 -9.68 24.30
N ILE A 75 16.93 -9.90 23.01
CA ILE A 75 17.55 -11.02 22.25
C ILE A 75 19.07 -10.84 22.18
N ALA A 76 19.53 -9.63 21.88
CA ALA A 76 20.95 -9.35 21.71
C ALA A 76 21.77 -9.57 23.00
N GLN A 77 21.18 -9.28 24.17
CA GLN A 77 21.84 -9.37 25.46
C GLN A 77 21.66 -10.73 26.15
N ASN A 78 20.47 -11.34 26.01
CA ASN A 78 20.12 -12.56 26.75
C ASN A 78 20.11 -13.84 25.90
N TYR A 79 20.29 -13.74 24.57
CA TYR A 79 20.25 -14.88 23.62
C TYR A 79 18.97 -15.72 23.74
N SER A 80 17.86 -15.08 24.14
CA SER A 80 16.57 -15.72 24.36
C SER A 80 15.42 -14.83 23.91
N LEU A 81 14.28 -15.43 23.58
CA LEU A 81 13.07 -14.68 23.25
C LEU A 81 12.42 -14.15 24.55
N PRO A 82 12.03 -12.88 24.62
CA PRO A 82 11.36 -12.35 25.80
C PRO A 82 9.99 -13.00 26.01
N VAL A 83 9.50 -12.93 27.22
CA VAL A 83 8.16 -13.38 27.62
C VAL A 83 7.38 -12.16 28.08
N LEU A 84 6.15 -12.01 27.58
CA LEU A 84 5.28 -10.93 28.02
C LEU A 84 4.80 -11.21 29.45
N MET A 85 5.03 -10.27 30.36
CA MET A 85 4.70 -10.38 31.78
C MET A 85 3.78 -9.24 32.23
N MET A 86 3.05 -9.46 33.33
CA MET A 86 2.31 -8.39 33.98
C MET A 86 3.27 -7.26 34.42
N GLY A 87 2.91 -6.01 34.07
CA GLY A 87 3.76 -4.84 34.30
C GLY A 87 4.61 -4.43 33.10
N ASP A 88 4.67 -5.20 32.00
CA ASP A 88 5.37 -4.83 30.77
C ASP A 88 4.66 -3.72 29.97
N TYR A 89 3.45 -3.34 30.40
CA TYR A 89 2.67 -2.21 29.90
C TYR A 89 2.24 -1.32 31.06
N ASP A 90 2.87 -0.18 31.22
CA ASP A 90 2.48 0.87 32.16
C ASP A 90 1.99 2.09 31.36
N GLU A 91 0.66 2.20 31.21
CA GLU A 91 0.03 3.28 30.45
C GLU A 91 0.36 4.66 31.07
N LYS A 92 0.42 4.76 32.42
CA LYS A 92 0.71 6.03 33.07
C LYS A 92 2.15 6.46 32.82
N TYR A 93 3.09 5.53 32.98
CA TYR A 93 4.50 5.80 32.72
C TYR A 93 4.74 6.13 31.26
N LYS A 94 4.14 5.35 30.33
CA LYS A 94 4.19 5.64 28.89
C LYS A 94 3.66 7.03 28.56
N ALA A 95 2.50 7.41 29.11
CA ALA A 95 1.92 8.73 28.90
C ALA A 95 2.82 9.87 29.40
N VAL A 96 3.51 9.67 30.54
CA VAL A 96 4.50 10.63 31.05
C VAL A 96 5.68 10.74 30.10
N LEU A 97 6.24 9.62 29.63
CA LEU A 97 7.34 9.59 28.66
C LEU A 97 6.98 10.33 27.36
N VAL A 98 5.81 10.01 26.78
CA VAL A 98 5.32 10.66 25.56
C VAL A 98 5.16 12.16 25.76
N LYS A 99 4.53 12.58 26.86
CA LYS A 99 4.32 14.00 27.19
C LYS A 99 5.63 14.75 27.42
N ALA A 100 6.62 14.08 28.04
CA ALA A 100 7.93 14.66 28.31
C ALA A 100 8.88 14.64 27.11
N GLY A 101 8.51 13.98 26.00
CA GLY A 101 9.35 13.88 24.79
C GLY A 101 10.49 12.85 24.90
N PHE A 102 10.37 11.86 25.78
CA PHE A 102 11.38 10.81 26.03
C PHE A 102 12.75 11.40 26.47
N PRO A 103 12.82 12.11 27.58
CA PRO A 103 14.08 12.67 28.07
C PRO A 103 15.06 11.55 28.44
N THR A 104 16.36 11.82 28.31
CA THR A 104 17.43 10.84 28.52
C THR A 104 17.49 10.28 29.95
N GLU A 105 16.98 11.04 30.92
CA GLU A 105 16.90 10.66 32.34
C GLU A 105 15.81 9.63 32.65
N MET A 106 14.88 9.44 31.71
CA MET A 106 13.77 8.48 31.86
C MET A 106 14.00 7.25 30.98
N SER A 107 14.02 6.08 31.62
CA SER A 107 14.29 4.81 30.94
C SER A 107 13.11 4.31 30.11
N ILE A 108 13.36 3.84 28.89
CA ILE A 108 12.38 3.10 28.08
C ILE A 108 12.29 1.61 28.44
N ALA A 109 13.18 1.09 29.29
CA ALA A 109 13.27 -0.34 29.62
C ALA A 109 11.96 -0.98 30.14
N PRO A 110 11.06 -0.27 30.84
CA PRO A 110 9.76 -0.83 31.23
C PRO A 110 8.78 -1.07 30.11
N LEU A 111 9.00 -0.48 28.92
CA LEU A 111 8.09 -0.62 27.79
C LEU A 111 8.41 -1.90 27.01
N ARG A 112 7.78 -3.03 27.38
CA ARG A 112 8.05 -4.35 26.79
C ARG A 112 6.80 -5.06 26.27
N TYR A 113 5.71 -4.36 26.07
CA TYR A 113 4.41 -4.91 25.69
C TYR A 113 4.40 -5.61 24.32
N GLU A 114 5.42 -5.42 23.48
CA GLU A 114 5.58 -6.15 22.22
C GLU A 114 6.25 -7.53 22.38
N SER A 115 6.59 -7.96 23.61
CA SER A 115 7.28 -9.22 23.90
C SER A 115 6.50 -10.49 23.50
N TYR A 116 5.22 -10.40 23.18
CA TYR A 116 4.39 -11.50 22.67
C TYR A 116 4.45 -11.66 21.15
N GLN A 117 4.93 -10.66 20.43
CA GLN A 117 4.96 -10.66 18.96
C GLN A 117 5.83 -11.81 18.41
N PRO A 118 5.50 -12.30 17.21
CA PRO A 118 6.31 -13.31 16.53
C PRO A 118 7.75 -12.82 16.30
N PRO A 119 8.78 -13.71 16.43
CA PRO A 119 10.16 -13.28 16.67
C PRO A 119 10.99 -12.92 15.43
N LEU A 120 10.52 -13.23 14.20
CA LEU A 120 11.39 -13.20 13.02
C LEU A 120 11.99 -11.82 12.72
N TYR A 121 11.20 -10.75 12.86
CA TYR A 121 11.70 -9.38 12.68
C TYR A 121 12.83 -9.09 13.67
N TYR A 122 12.62 -9.37 14.94
CA TYR A 122 13.59 -9.07 16.00
C TYR A 122 14.87 -9.88 15.86
N LEU A 123 14.74 -11.16 15.50
CA LEU A 123 15.90 -12.01 15.18
C LEU A 123 16.69 -11.47 13.98
N SER A 124 16.01 -10.98 12.94
CA SER A 124 16.68 -10.42 11.76
C SER A 124 17.31 -9.06 12.01
N ALA A 125 16.80 -8.28 12.96
CA ALA A 125 17.35 -6.98 13.37
C ALA A 125 18.50 -7.11 14.40
N THR A 126 18.58 -8.23 15.14
CA THR A 126 19.60 -8.44 16.17
C THR A 126 21.04 -8.34 15.65
N PRO A 127 21.43 -8.86 14.48
CA PRO A 127 22.77 -8.64 13.93
C PRO A 127 23.11 -7.16 13.72
N ILE A 128 22.10 -6.35 13.29
CA ILE A 128 22.30 -4.91 13.11
C ILE A 128 22.51 -4.23 14.48
N TYR A 129 21.76 -4.66 15.50
CA TYR A 129 21.94 -4.20 16.87
C TYR A 129 23.36 -4.47 17.38
N TRP A 130 23.91 -5.68 17.18
CA TRP A 130 25.26 -6.01 17.59
C TRP A 130 26.32 -5.18 16.86
N LEU A 131 26.19 -5.07 15.54
CA LEU A 131 27.15 -4.30 14.70
C LEU A 131 27.14 -2.81 15.02
N SER A 132 25.97 -2.27 15.39
CA SER A 132 25.79 -0.87 15.71
C SER A 132 25.89 -0.55 17.22
N GLN A 133 26.17 -1.55 18.06
CA GLN A 133 26.17 -1.41 19.52
C GLN A 133 24.84 -0.85 20.07
N GLY A 134 23.72 -1.24 19.45
CA GLY A 134 22.38 -0.80 19.83
C GLY A 134 21.99 0.59 19.34
N HIS A 135 22.75 1.21 18.44
CA HIS A 135 22.43 2.54 17.95
C HIS A 135 21.12 2.54 17.14
N LEU A 136 20.11 3.30 17.59
CA LEU A 136 18.75 3.32 17.05
C LEU A 136 18.70 3.62 15.55
N LEU A 137 19.51 4.56 15.07
CA LEU A 137 19.47 5.00 13.68
C LEU A 137 19.80 3.87 12.68
N TRP A 138 20.69 2.95 13.02
CA TRP A 138 21.00 1.81 12.15
C TRP A 138 19.84 0.81 12.06
N LEU A 139 19.08 0.63 13.14
CA LEU A 139 17.86 -0.18 13.12
C LEU A 139 16.75 0.49 12.28
N ARG A 140 16.65 1.81 12.31
CA ARG A 140 15.76 2.57 11.42
C ARG A 140 16.18 2.43 9.96
N PHE A 141 17.48 2.50 9.66
CA PHE A 141 17.98 2.28 8.29
C PHE A 141 17.73 0.85 7.81
N TYR A 142 17.82 -0.14 8.69
CA TYR A 142 17.41 -1.50 8.36
C TYR A 142 15.94 -1.54 7.89
N ASN A 143 15.03 -0.87 8.60
CA ASN A 143 13.63 -0.78 8.20
C ASN A 143 13.45 -0.01 6.88
N VAL A 144 14.18 1.07 6.64
CA VAL A 144 14.18 1.79 5.36
C VAL A 144 14.54 0.86 4.19
N VAL A 145 15.53 -0.01 4.38
CA VAL A 145 15.92 -1.01 3.35
C VAL A 145 14.81 -2.05 3.14
N LEU A 146 14.15 -2.51 4.21
CA LEU A 146 12.99 -3.40 4.09
C LEU A 146 11.85 -2.73 3.32
N GLY A 147 11.55 -1.45 3.62
CA GLY A 147 10.55 -0.68 2.91
C GLY A 147 10.88 -0.48 1.43
N LEU A 148 12.15 -0.26 1.08
CA LEU A 148 12.58 -0.29 -0.33
C LEU A 148 12.25 -1.64 -0.98
N GLY A 149 12.50 -2.74 -0.26
CA GLY A 149 12.12 -4.09 -0.71
C GLY A 149 10.61 -4.20 -1.00
N VAL A 150 9.76 -3.66 -0.12
CA VAL A 150 8.30 -3.61 -0.32
C VAL A 150 7.95 -2.87 -1.61
N ILE A 151 8.51 -1.66 -1.82
CA ILE A 151 8.28 -0.85 -3.02
C ILE A 151 8.67 -1.59 -4.31
N LEU A 152 9.85 -2.22 -4.32
CA LEU A 152 10.32 -2.98 -5.48
C LEU A 152 9.47 -4.22 -5.75
N LEU A 153 9.00 -4.91 -4.70
CA LEU A 153 8.11 -6.07 -4.84
C LEU A 153 6.71 -5.66 -5.32
N ILE A 154 6.15 -4.54 -4.87
CA ILE A 154 4.89 -4.00 -5.40
C ILE A 154 4.99 -3.80 -6.92
N TYR A 155 6.07 -3.15 -7.38
CA TYR A 155 6.29 -2.99 -8.82
C TYR A 155 6.34 -4.34 -9.54
N ARG A 156 7.07 -5.33 -8.99
CA ARG A 156 7.21 -6.67 -9.59
C ARG A 156 5.89 -7.44 -9.61
N CYS A 157 5.07 -7.33 -8.57
CA CYS A 157 3.71 -7.88 -8.56
C CYS A 157 2.89 -7.34 -9.73
N LEU A 158 2.87 -6.02 -9.86
CA LEU A 158 2.06 -5.35 -10.88
C LEU A 158 2.63 -5.56 -12.30
N GLU A 159 3.95 -5.60 -12.48
CA GLU A 159 4.58 -5.97 -13.75
C GLU A 159 4.22 -7.40 -14.17
N THR A 160 4.05 -8.31 -13.21
CA THR A 160 3.59 -9.69 -13.47
C THR A 160 2.14 -9.72 -13.95
N VAL A 161 1.27 -8.88 -13.36
CA VAL A 161 -0.17 -8.83 -13.66
C VAL A 161 -0.44 -7.95 -14.90
N PHE A 162 0.21 -6.81 -14.99
CA PHE A 162 -0.01 -5.79 -16.03
C PHE A 162 1.27 -5.47 -16.81
N PRO A 163 1.86 -6.43 -17.55
CA PRO A 163 3.17 -6.27 -18.20
C PRO A 163 3.19 -5.14 -19.23
N HIS A 164 2.02 -4.80 -19.82
CA HIS A 164 1.88 -3.76 -20.85
C HIS A 164 1.16 -2.49 -20.36
N LYS A 165 0.95 -2.35 -19.05
CA LYS A 165 0.26 -1.18 -18.44
C LYS A 165 1.13 -0.49 -17.37
N PRO A 166 2.25 0.07 -17.78
CA PRO A 166 3.28 0.55 -16.86
C PRO A 166 2.87 1.81 -16.06
N LEU A 167 1.88 2.59 -16.51
CA LEU A 167 1.33 3.67 -15.68
C LEU A 167 0.58 3.12 -14.46
N ILE A 168 -0.09 1.96 -14.56
CA ILE A 168 -0.66 1.28 -13.41
C ILE A 168 0.47 0.85 -12.46
N ASN A 169 1.51 0.19 -13.01
CA ASN A 169 2.64 -0.32 -12.22
C ASN A 169 3.38 0.81 -11.51
N LEU A 170 3.74 1.87 -12.25
CA LEU A 170 4.45 3.03 -11.69
C LEU A 170 3.56 3.85 -10.76
N GLY A 171 2.28 4.03 -11.07
CA GLY A 171 1.35 4.80 -10.25
C GLY A 171 1.13 4.18 -8.87
N ALA A 172 0.85 2.88 -8.82
CA ALA A 172 0.69 2.16 -7.56
C ALA A 172 2.00 2.14 -6.74
N THR A 173 3.14 1.94 -7.42
CA THR A 173 4.46 1.96 -6.79
C THR A 173 4.82 3.34 -6.25
N ALA A 174 4.56 4.40 -7.03
CA ALA A 174 4.81 5.77 -6.61
C ALA A 174 3.92 6.16 -5.44
N PHE A 175 2.63 5.79 -5.45
CA PHE A 175 1.73 6.01 -4.33
C PHE A 175 2.24 5.35 -3.04
N ALA A 176 2.60 4.05 -3.11
CA ALA A 176 3.14 3.33 -1.96
C ALA A 176 4.44 3.96 -1.42
N ALA A 177 5.31 4.43 -2.34
CA ALA A 177 6.60 5.04 -2.01
C ALA A 177 6.49 6.48 -1.47
N SER A 178 5.35 7.15 -1.68
CA SER A 178 5.12 8.55 -1.32
C SER A 178 3.90 8.75 -0.40
N LEU A 179 3.43 7.72 0.27
CA LEU A 179 2.39 7.84 1.29
C LEU A 179 3.06 8.24 2.61
N PRO A 180 2.85 9.48 3.13
CA PRO A 180 3.66 10.03 4.22
C PRO A 180 3.70 9.16 5.47
N MET A 181 2.54 8.65 5.90
CA MET A 181 2.50 7.80 7.08
C MET A 181 3.18 6.45 6.87
N HIS A 182 3.09 5.86 5.67
CA HIS A 182 3.80 4.62 5.35
C HIS A 182 5.31 4.83 5.36
N VAL A 183 5.80 5.93 4.77
CA VAL A 183 7.22 6.30 4.79
C VAL A 183 7.72 6.50 6.22
N ALA A 184 6.94 7.18 7.08
CA ALA A 184 7.28 7.39 8.48
C ALA A 184 7.35 6.07 9.27
N VAL A 185 6.39 5.14 9.05
CA VAL A 185 6.40 3.80 9.67
C VAL A 185 7.59 2.99 9.16
N ALA A 186 7.88 3.02 7.86
CA ALA A 186 9.04 2.33 7.27
C ALA A 186 10.40 2.92 7.73
N ALA A 187 10.41 4.12 8.29
CA ALA A 187 11.60 4.78 8.83
C ALA A 187 11.75 4.65 10.35
N ALA A 188 10.93 3.82 11.00
CA ALA A 188 10.94 3.58 12.44
C ALA A 188 11.18 2.10 12.75
N VAL A 189 11.63 1.77 13.97
CA VAL A 189 11.84 0.38 14.38
C VAL A 189 10.50 -0.28 14.70
N ASN A 190 10.02 -1.16 13.80
CA ASN A 190 8.79 -1.93 13.97
C ASN A 190 8.80 -3.18 13.08
N ASN A 191 7.92 -4.13 13.36
CA ASN A 191 7.80 -5.38 12.60
C ASN A 191 6.82 -5.31 11.41
N ASP A 192 6.12 -4.17 11.21
CA ASP A 192 5.14 -4.00 10.15
C ASP A 192 5.79 -4.14 8.77
N VAL A 193 6.92 -3.45 8.57
CA VAL A 193 7.58 -3.36 7.26
C VAL A 193 8.09 -4.73 6.77
N LEU A 194 8.64 -5.57 7.67
CA LEU A 194 9.04 -6.93 7.30
C LEU A 194 7.80 -7.80 6.99
N ALA A 195 6.71 -7.62 7.74
CA ALA A 195 5.48 -8.35 7.46
C ALA A 195 4.85 -7.93 6.12
N GLU A 196 4.85 -6.64 5.79
CA GLU A 196 4.44 -6.14 4.47
C GLU A 196 5.30 -6.75 3.35
N LEU A 197 6.61 -6.85 3.56
CA LEU A 197 7.53 -7.49 2.61
C LEU A 197 7.09 -8.93 2.31
N TRP A 198 6.78 -9.73 3.35
CA TRP A 198 6.31 -11.10 3.18
C TRP A 198 4.93 -11.19 2.52
N VAL A 199 4.02 -10.27 2.85
CA VAL A 199 2.71 -10.18 2.20
C VAL A 199 2.86 -9.97 0.70
N VAL A 200 3.66 -8.98 0.28
CA VAL A 200 3.84 -8.69 -1.15
C VAL A 200 4.65 -9.77 -1.85
N ALA A 201 5.65 -10.38 -1.17
CA ALA A 201 6.40 -11.52 -1.71
C ALA A 201 5.51 -12.75 -1.92
N ALA A 202 4.59 -13.04 -0.99
CA ALA A 202 3.63 -14.13 -1.12
C ALA A 202 2.66 -13.89 -2.29
N LEU A 203 2.15 -12.66 -2.43
CA LEU A 203 1.29 -12.29 -3.57
C LEU A 203 2.05 -12.40 -4.90
N LEU A 204 3.32 -11.99 -4.95
CA LEU A 204 4.15 -12.16 -6.15
C LEU A 204 4.29 -13.65 -6.52
N ALA A 205 4.63 -14.51 -5.55
CA ALA A 205 4.76 -15.95 -5.77
C ALA A 205 3.43 -16.57 -6.22
N LEU A 206 2.30 -16.17 -5.60
CA LEU A 206 0.96 -16.60 -5.99
C LEU A 206 0.61 -16.15 -7.41
N PHE A 207 0.84 -14.87 -7.76
CA PHE A 207 0.52 -14.34 -9.09
C PHE A 207 1.39 -14.99 -10.18
N GLN A 208 2.65 -15.30 -9.90
CA GLN A 208 3.51 -16.03 -10.83
C GLN A 208 3.00 -17.45 -11.06
N TRP A 209 2.58 -18.15 -10.00
CA TRP A 209 1.96 -19.46 -10.12
C TRP A 209 0.63 -19.38 -10.87
N MET A 210 -0.27 -18.45 -10.50
CA MET A 210 -1.53 -18.25 -11.21
C MET A 210 -1.29 -17.96 -12.69
N ARG A 211 -0.38 -17.06 -13.03
CA ARG A 211 -0.03 -16.72 -14.41
C ARG A 211 0.36 -17.95 -15.22
N SER A 212 1.14 -18.85 -14.62
CA SER A 212 1.51 -20.10 -15.30
C SER A 212 0.32 -21.01 -15.57
N GLN A 213 -0.72 -20.99 -14.72
CA GLN A 213 -1.94 -21.78 -14.90
C GLN A 213 -2.89 -21.18 -15.96
N PHE A 214 -2.79 -19.89 -16.23
CA PHE A 214 -3.65 -19.20 -17.20
C PHE A 214 -3.08 -19.19 -18.61
N TYR A 215 -1.74 -19.11 -18.78
CA TYR A 215 -1.14 -18.89 -20.09
C TYR A 215 -0.35 -20.08 -20.65
N ASN A 216 -0.01 -21.09 -19.85
CA ASN A 216 0.65 -22.26 -20.38
C ASN A 216 -0.38 -23.23 -20.97
N ALA A 217 -0.20 -23.59 -22.23
CA ALA A 217 -1.04 -24.60 -22.93
C ALA A 217 -0.92 -25.98 -22.26
N ASP A 218 0.28 -26.32 -21.77
CA ASP A 218 0.52 -27.47 -20.94
C ASP A 218 0.65 -27.02 -19.48
N PRO A 219 -0.15 -27.58 -18.56
CA PRO A 219 0.03 -27.29 -17.14
C PRO A 219 1.46 -27.63 -16.75
N LEU A 220 2.10 -26.77 -15.94
CA LEU A 220 3.45 -27.00 -15.44
C LEU A 220 3.60 -28.46 -14.98
N PRO A 221 4.72 -29.14 -15.29
CA PRO A 221 4.99 -30.46 -14.73
C PRO A 221 4.70 -30.44 -13.24
N SER A 222 3.97 -31.42 -12.75
CA SER A 222 3.48 -31.46 -11.36
C SER A 222 4.56 -31.08 -10.32
N GLY A 223 5.80 -31.51 -10.55
CA GLY A 223 6.93 -31.16 -9.68
C GLY A 223 7.32 -29.69 -9.67
N ALA A 224 7.23 -28.97 -10.80
CA ALA A 224 7.55 -27.53 -10.85
C ALA A 224 6.45 -26.70 -10.16
N SER A 225 5.18 -27.04 -10.38
CA SER A 225 4.04 -26.43 -9.72
C SER A 225 4.10 -26.62 -8.19
N HIS A 226 4.39 -27.83 -7.72
CA HIS A 226 4.52 -28.12 -6.28
C HIS A 226 5.66 -27.31 -5.64
N ARG A 227 6.82 -27.16 -6.30
CA ARG A 227 7.93 -26.35 -5.77
C ARG A 227 7.54 -24.89 -5.59
N GLN A 228 6.78 -24.30 -6.55
CA GLN A 228 6.28 -22.93 -6.42
C GLN A 228 5.30 -22.79 -5.25
N LEU A 229 4.41 -23.75 -5.06
CA LEU A 229 3.45 -23.76 -3.95
C LEU A 229 4.14 -23.97 -2.60
N VAL A 230 5.15 -24.83 -2.51
CA VAL A 230 5.99 -24.96 -1.30
C VAL A 230 6.72 -23.67 -0.99
N LEU A 231 7.31 -23.01 -1.99
CA LEU A 231 7.96 -21.71 -1.81
C LEU A 231 6.97 -20.65 -1.29
N LEU A 232 5.77 -20.60 -1.86
CA LEU A 232 4.70 -19.74 -1.36
C LEU A 232 4.38 -20.06 0.11
N GLY A 233 4.29 -21.34 0.47
CA GLY A 233 4.05 -21.77 1.84
C GLY A 233 5.17 -21.35 2.80
N VAL A 234 6.43 -21.45 2.37
CA VAL A 234 7.58 -20.97 3.17
C VAL A 234 7.50 -19.46 3.38
N ILE A 235 7.21 -18.67 2.33
CA ILE A 235 7.06 -17.22 2.44
C ILE A 235 5.91 -16.85 3.39
N LEU A 236 4.77 -17.53 3.29
CA LEU A 236 3.65 -17.34 4.22
C LEU A 236 4.06 -17.68 5.66
N GLY A 237 4.78 -18.79 5.88
CA GLY A 237 5.29 -19.18 7.20
C GLY A 237 6.23 -18.13 7.80
N LEU A 238 7.10 -17.51 7.01
CA LEU A 238 7.93 -16.39 7.45
C LEU A 238 7.05 -15.18 7.82
N GLY A 239 5.97 -14.93 7.11
CA GLY A 239 4.96 -13.94 7.47
C GLY A 239 4.29 -14.26 8.83
N LEU A 240 3.89 -15.52 9.06
CA LEU A 240 3.32 -15.96 10.35
C LEU A 240 4.27 -15.74 11.53
N LEU A 241 5.57 -15.89 11.28
CA LEU A 241 6.63 -15.64 12.28
C LEU A 241 6.98 -14.16 12.43
N THR A 242 6.32 -13.26 11.67
CA THR A 242 6.59 -11.81 11.73
C THR A 242 5.44 -11.03 12.34
N LYS A 243 4.19 -11.24 11.90
CA LYS A 243 3.03 -10.48 12.39
C LYS A 243 1.70 -11.21 12.20
N ILE A 244 0.77 -10.94 13.11
CA ILE A 244 -0.52 -11.64 13.18
C ILE A 244 -1.36 -11.48 11.91
N TYR A 245 -1.43 -10.31 11.29
CA TYR A 245 -2.29 -10.15 10.11
C TYR A 245 -1.86 -11.03 8.91
N ALA A 246 -0.61 -11.51 8.88
CA ALA A 246 -0.15 -12.46 7.87
C ALA A 246 -0.92 -13.80 7.91
N TYR A 247 -1.56 -14.13 9.03
CA TYR A 247 -2.42 -15.31 9.15
C TYR A 247 -3.62 -15.27 8.21
N LEU A 248 -4.16 -14.09 7.92
CA LEU A 248 -5.27 -13.92 6.99
C LEU A 248 -4.88 -14.23 5.54
N LEU A 249 -3.59 -14.12 5.20
CA LEU A 249 -3.12 -14.37 3.84
C LEU A 249 -3.10 -15.87 3.51
N VAL A 250 -2.92 -16.75 4.50
CA VAL A 250 -2.91 -18.20 4.28
C VAL A 250 -4.22 -18.71 3.67
N PRO A 251 -5.40 -18.48 4.27
CA PRO A 251 -6.66 -18.89 3.66
C PRO A 251 -6.95 -18.16 2.34
N ILE A 252 -6.57 -16.89 2.18
CA ILE A 252 -6.74 -16.16 0.92
C ILE A 252 -5.96 -16.85 -0.20
N CYS A 253 -4.69 -17.20 0.02
CA CYS A 253 -3.88 -17.92 -0.97
C CYS A 253 -4.44 -19.33 -1.25
N ALA A 254 -4.87 -20.05 -0.22
CA ALA A 254 -5.47 -21.38 -0.38
C ALA A 254 -6.75 -21.32 -1.24
N LEU A 255 -7.63 -20.36 -0.96
CA LEU A 255 -8.85 -20.16 -1.74
C LEU A 255 -8.55 -19.75 -3.20
N ALA A 256 -7.52 -18.92 -3.42
CA ALA A 256 -7.08 -18.57 -4.77
C ALA A 256 -6.60 -19.81 -5.54
N ILE A 257 -5.80 -20.68 -4.92
CA ILE A 257 -5.32 -21.94 -5.52
C ILE A 257 -6.51 -22.83 -5.89
N VAL A 258 -7.43 -23.06 -4.95
CA VAL A 258 -8.64 -23.86 -5.18
C VAL A 258 -9.49 -23.26 -6.31
N GLY A 259 -9.69 -21.94 -6.30
CA GLY A 259 -10.47 -21.23 -7.31
C GLY A 259 -9.89 -21.36 -8.72
N VAL A 260 -8.57 -21.21 -8.87
CA VAL A 260 -7.88 -21.36 -10.16
C VAL A 260 -8.01 -22.77 -10.72
N VAL A 261 -7.90 -23.79 -9.86
CA VAL A 261 -8.05 -25.19 -10.29
C VAL A 261 -9.51 -25.50 -10.63
N TRP A 262 -10.46 -25.03 -9.82
CA TRP A 262 -11.88 -25.21 -10.07
C TRP A 262 -12.35 -24.55 -11.39
N ARG A 263 -11.80 -23.39 -11.72
CA ARG A 263 -12.11 -22.66 -12.96
C ARG A 263 -12.02 -23.56 -14.20
N ASN A 264 -11.03 -24.46 -14.25
CA ASN A 264 -10.71 -25.23 -15.46
C ASN A 264 -11.78 -26.30 -15.78
N GLN A 265 -12.38 -26.92 -14.78
CA GLN A 265 -13.31 -28.06 -14.98
C GLN A 265 -14.69 -27.84 -14.34
N ARG A 266 -14.81 -26.91 -13.38
CA ARG A 266 -16.04 -26.57 -12.63
C ARG A 266 -16.75 -27.81 -12.02
N THR A 267 -15.97 -28.78 -11.57
CA THR A 267 -16.44 -30.03 -10.95
C THR A 267 -16.03 -30.11 -9.49
N TRP A 268 -16.73 -30.95 -8.69
CA TRP A 268 -16.31 -31.23 -7.32
C TRP A 268 -14.92 -31.87 -7.23
N ARG A 269 -14.57 -32.69 -8.21
CA ARG A 269 -13.23 -33.31 -8.29
C ARG A 269 -12.14 -32.26 -8.42
N SER A 270 -12.35 -31.20 -9.20
CA SER A 270 -11.38 -30.12 -9.32
C SER A 270 -11.25 -29.28 -8.03
N VAL A 271 -12.32 -29.17 -7.22
CA VAL A 271 -12.20 -28.58 -5.87
C VAL A 271 -11.28 -29.42 -4.98
N LEU A 272 -11.46 -30.75 -4.96
CA LEU A 272 -10.59 -31.65 -4.18
C LEU A 272 -9.14 -31.62 -4.64
N GLN A 273 -8.91 -31.54 -5.97
CA GLN A 273 -7.57 -31.34 -6.53
C GLN A 273 -6.98 -29.99 -6.09
N GLY A 274 -7.77 -28.93 -6.13
CA GLY A 274 -7.37 -27.60 -5.65
C GLY A 274 -6.99 -27.61 -4.17
N ILE A 275 -7.78 -28.29 -3.33
CA ILE A 275 -7.47 -28.47 -1.90
C ILE A 275 -6.15 -29.24 -1.74
N SER A 276 -5.96 -30.32 -2.48
CA SER A 276 -4.71 -31.10 -2.45
C SER A 276 -3.51 -30.25 -2.83
N LEU A 277 -3.63 -29.38 -3.85
CA LEU A 277 -2.57 -28.44 -4.23
C LEU A 277 -2.36 -27.34 -3.18
N ALA A 278 -3.42 -26.82 -2.58
CA ALA A 278 -3.32 -25.82 -1.52
C ALA A 278 -2.59 -26.36 -0.28
N LEU A 279 -2.65 -27.66 0.00
CA LEU A 279 -1.89 -28.28 1.09
C LEU A 279 -0.38 -28.15 0.92
N TRP A 280 0.14 -28.12 -0.32
CA TRP A 280 1.56 -27.83 -0.57
C TRP A 280 1.99 -26.41 -0.15
N THR A 281 1.05 -25.53 0.03
CA THR A 281 1.28 -24.17 0.55
C THR A 281 0.99 -24.09 2.05
N VAL A 282 -0.14 -24.65 2.48
CA VAL A 282 -0.61 -24.53 3.87
C VAL A 282 0.29 -25.31 4.83
N ILE A 283 0.68 -26.53 4.49
CA ILE A 283 1.49 -27.38 5.38
C ILE A 283 2.85 -26.74 5.69
N PRO A 284 3.68 -26.30 4.71
CA PRO A 284 4.94 -25.63 5.02
C PRO A 284 4.76 -24.35 5.86
N ALA A 285 3.70 -23.56 5.59
CA ALA A 285 3.42 -22.36 6.37
C ALA A 285 3.13 -22.69 7.84
N LEU A 286 2.27 -23.69 8.09
CA LEU A 286 1.91 -24.11 9.44
C LEU A 286 3.09 -24.78 10.17
N LEU A 287 3.91 -25.58 9.47
CA LEU A 287 5.10 -26.20 10.07
C LEU A 287 6.11 -25.16 10.56
N LEU A 288 6.28 -24.05 9.82
CA LEU A 288 7.13 -22.93 10.27
C LEU A 288 6.55 -22.18 11.46
N GLY A 289 5.23 -22.03 11.56
CA GLY A 289 4.56 -21.41 12.70
C GLY A 289 4.53 -22.27 13.96
N LEU A 290 4.59 -23.59 13.80
CA LEU A 290 4.38 -24.55 14.89
C LEU A 290 5.30 -24.36 16.11
N PRO A 291 6.63 -24.12 15.98
CA PRO A 291 7.48 -23.90 17.14
C PRO A 291 7.04 -22.72 18.00
N LEU A 292 6.59 -21.62 17.37
CA LEU A 292 6.08 -20.46 18.07
C LEU A 292 4.79 -20.77 18.84
N TRP A 293 3.86 -21.47 18.20
CA TRP A 293 2.58 -21.84 18.85
C TRP A 293 2.77 -22.79 20.02
N LEU A 294 3.66 -23.77 19.88
CA LEU A 294 4.01 -24.68 20.99
C LEU A 294 4.67 -23.92 22.16
N ARG A 295 5.56 -22.97 21.86
CA ARG A 295 6.13 -22.08 22.87
C ARG A 295 5.02 -21.28 23.59
N ASN A 296 4.15 -20.62 22.84
CA ASN A 296 3.11 -19.78 23.40
C ASN A 296 2.08 -20.59 24.20
N ALA A 297 1.71 -21.79 23.72
CA ALA A 297 0.86 -22.71 24.48
C ALA A 297 1.44 -23.09 25.84
N ARG A 298 2.78 -23.25 25.92
CA ARG A 298 3.47 -23.55 27.19
C ARG A 298 3.55 -22.32 28.11
N LEU A 299 3.73 -21.12 27.56
CA LEU A 299 3.91 -19.89 28.33
C LEU A 299 2.59 -19.25 28.76
N TYR A 300 1.61 -19.20 27.85
CA TYR A 300 0.36 -18.46 28.04
C TYR A 300 -0.84 -19.37 28.23
N GLY A 301 -0.65 -20.70 28.05
CA GLY A 301 -1.70 -21.72 28.16
C GLY A 301 -2.53 -21.87 26.88
N LEU A 302 -3.21 -23.03 26.75
CA LEU A 302 -4.19 -23.24 25.68
C LEU A 302 -5.51 -22.51 26.00
N PRO A 303 -6.21 -21.92 25.02
CA PRO A 303 -5.91 -21.96 23.57
C PRO A 303 -5.10 -20.76 23.03
N ASP A 304 -4.38 -20.00 23.86
CA ASP A 304 -3.71 -18.74 23.46
C ASP A 304 -2.40 -18.98 22.67
N LEU A 305 -2.52 -19.57 21.47
CA LEU A 305 -1.37 -19.87 20.62
C LEU A 305 -0.66 -18.63 20.08
N LEU A 306 -1.32 -17.49 20.05
CA LEU A 306 -0.80 -16.23 19.53
C LEU A 306 -0.40 -15.23 20.62
N GLY A 307 -0.67 -15.54 21.88
CA GLY A 307 -0.40 -14.64 23.02
C GLY A 307 -1.36 -13.45 23.09
N LEU A 308 -2.47 -13.46 22.32
CA LEU A 308 -3.40 -12.33 22.25
C LEU A 308 -4.26 -12.18 23.49
N ALA A 309 -4.73 -13.29 24.04
CA ALA A 309 -5.54 -13.24 25.26
C ALA A 309 -4.67 -12.84 26.48
N TRP A 310 -3.40 -13.23 26.48
CA TRP A 310 -2.46 -12.80 27.51
C TRP A 310 -2.10 -11.31 27.35
N HIS A 311 -1.78 -10.87 26.13
CA HIS A 311 -1.55 -9.45 25.83
C HIS A 311 -2.72 -8.58 26.29
N ASP A 312 -3.95 -9.01 26.05
CA ASP A 312 -5.15 -8.29 26.44
C ASP A 312 -5.27 -8.10 27.97
N LYS A 313 -4.75 -9.06 28.76
CA LYS A 313 -4.68 -8.95 30.21
C LYS A 313 -3.55 -8.02 30.69
N VAL A 314 -2.44 -7.97 29.96
CA VAL A 314 -1.26 -7.17 30.32
C VAL A 314 -1.46 -5.69 30.01
N VAL A 315 -2.14 -5.35 28.90
CA VAL A 315 -2.34 -3.93 28.46
C VAL A 315 -3.47 -3.25 29.24
N VAL A 316 -3.26 -3.11 30.54
CA VAL A 316 -4.19 -2.44 31.44
C VAL A 316 -4.15 -0.93 31.23
N GLY A 317 -5.33 -0.29 31.14
CA GLY A 317 -5.46 1.16 30.94
C GLY A 317 -5.59 1.62 29.47
N GLN A 318 -5.38 0.71 28.53
CA GLN A 318 -5.67 1.02 27.13
C GLN A 318 -7.18 1.20 26.92
N ALA A 319 -7.58 2.28 26.21
CA ALA A 319 -8.98 2.61 25.97
C ALA A 319 -9.74 1.46 25.28
N ARG A 320 -10.82 0.99 25.93
CA ARG A 320 -11.71 -0.05 25.41
C ARG A 320 -12.87 0.57 24.66
N THR A 321 -13.23 -0.03 23.55
CA THR A 321 -14.34 0.47 22.70
C THR A 321 -15.67 0.45 23.44
N ALA A 322 -15.95 -0.60 24.23
CA ALA A 322 -17.20 -0.68 25.02
C ALA A 322 -17.31 0.48 26.03
N ASP A 323 -16.23 0.77 26.77
CA ASP A 323 -16.23 1.85 27.76
C ASP A 323 -16.36 3.21 27.09
N TRP A 324 -15.64 3.38 25.96
CA TRP A 324 -15.67 4.62 25.18
C TRP A 324 -17.07 4.89 24.61
N LEU A 325 -17.73 3.87 24.03
CA LEU A 325 -19.11 3.97 23.54
C LEU A 325 -20.11 4.28 24.64
N ALA A 326 -19.94 3.67 25.82
CA ALA A 326 -20.79 3.95 26.97
C ALA A 326 -20.66 5.41 27.46
N GLN A 327 -19.46 5.98 27.35
CA GLN A 327 -19.18 7.34 27.83
C GLN A 327 -19.56 8.42 26.81
N TYR A 328 -19.30 8.22 25.51
CA TYR A 328 -19.38 9.26 24.48
C TYR A 328 -20.42 8.99 23.39
N GLY A 329 -20.94 7.79 23.32
CA GLY A 329 -21.95 7.39 22.33
C GLY A 329 -21.38 7.04 20.94
N TRP A 330 -22.27 6.53 20.09
CA TRP A 330 -21.91 6.05 18.74
C TRP A 330 -21.55 7.16 17.77
N GLU A 331 -22.21 8.31 17.84
CA GLU A 331 -21.95 9.45 16.96
C GLU A 331 -20.51 9.95 17.11
N ALA A 332 -20.10 10.25 18.34
CA ALA A 332 -18.73 10.69 18.63
C ALA A 332 -17.68 9.61 18.28
N TYR A 333 -18.03 8.31 18.47
CA TYR A 333 -17.16 7.21 18.08
C TYR A 333 -16.95 7.14 16.57
N SER A 334 -18.03 7.20 15.79
CA SER A 334 -17.97 7.10 14.33
C SER A 334 -17.28 8.31 13.69
N GLU A 335 -17.55 9.52 14.17
CA GLU A 335 -16.86 10.73 13.74
C GLU A 335 -15.34 10.63 14.01
N ARG A 336 -14.96 10.25 15.24
CA ARG A 336 -13.56 10.05 15.62
C ARG A 336 -12.92 8.95 14.76
N ALA A 337 -13.59 7.82 14.58
CA ALA A 337 -13.09 6.70 13.79
C ALA A 337 -12.80 7.14 12.35
N PHE A 338 -13.74 7.80 11.69
CA PHE A 338 -13.55 8.29 10.34
C PHE A 338 -12.42 9.32 10.26
N ARG A 339 -12.47 10.36 11.07
CA ARG A 339 -11.53 11.47 11.05
C ARG A 339 -10.11 11.01 11.32
N LEU A 340 -9.87 10.33 12.45
CA LEU A 340 -8.51 9.90 12.81
C LEU A 340 -7.96 8.81 11.90
N THR A 341 -8.79 7.87 11.44
CA THR A 341 -8.33 6.86 10.49
C THR A 341 -7.90 7.51 9.18
N PHE A 342 -8.72 8.45 8.66
CA PHE A 342 -8.39 9.18 7.45
C PHE A 342 -7.13 10.04 7.61
N GLN A 343 -7.08 10.87 8.65
CA GLN A 343 -5.94 11.76 8.88
C GLN A 343 -4.64 10.95 9.11
N SER A 344 -4.70 9.90 9.93
CA SER A 344 -3.52 9.07 10.22
C SER A 344 -3.13 8.10 9.10
N PHE A 345 -4.02 7.82 8.15
CA PHE A 345 -3.66 7.13 6.91
C PHE A 345 -2.70 7.99 6.07
N TRP A 346 -2.99 9.29 5.97
CA TRP A 346 -2.12 10.23 5.24
C TRP A 346 -0.91 10.67 6.07
N GLY A 347 -1.08 11.01 7.34
CA GLY A 347 0.02 11.39 8.21
C GLY A 347 -0.43 12.05 9.51
N VAL A 348 -0.34 11.31 10.61
CA VAL A 348 -0.37 11.83 11.97
C VAL A 348 0.77 11.15 12.72
N PHE A 349 1.76 11.91 13.13
CA PHE A 349 3.04 11.41 13.62
C PHE A 349 3.14 11.52 15.15
N GLY A 350 4.25 11.08 15.72
CA GLY A 350 4.60 11.31 17.12
C GLY A 350 3.51 10.83 18.09
N TRP A 351 3.27 9.52 18.23
CA TRP A 351 2.22 8.96 19.11
C TRP A 351 0.81 9.54 18.86
N LEU A 352 0.51 9.86 17.58
CA LEU A 352 -0.72 10.51 17.12
C LEU A 352 -0.91 11.94 17.67
N GLY A 353 0.19 12.63 18.02
CA GLY A 353 0.17 13.99 18.54
C GLY A 353 0.56 15.07 17.53
N VAL A 354 1.21 14.71 16.42
CA VAL A 354 1.70 15.64 15.40
C VAL A 354 0.84 15.57 14.17
N PHE A 355 -0.03 16.57 14.00
CA PHE A 355 -0.90 16.71 12.84
C PHE A 355 -0.28 17.64 11.80
N MET A 356 -0.59 17.37 10.53
CA MET A 356 -0.34 18.32 9.45
C MET A 356 -1.40 19.43 9.47
N ASP A 357 -1.18 20.45 8.65
CA ASP A 357 -2.18 21.52 8.45
C ASP A 357 -3.50 20.93 7.88
N GLU A 358 -4.65 21.39 8.39
CA GLU A 358 -5.98 20.94 7.98
C GLU A 358 -6.24 21.08 6.47
N ARG A 359 -5.55 22.06 5.83
CA ARG A 359 -5.61 22.25 4.37
C ARG A 359 -5.05 21.06 3.60
N ILE A 360 -4.03 20.37 4.15
CA ILE A 360 -3.46 19.16 3.54
C ILE A 360 -4.47 18.01 3.63
N TYR A 361 -5.12 17.82 4.78
CA TYR A 361 -6.16 16.78 4.92
C TYR A 361 -7.35 17.07 4.01
N THR A 362 -7.77 18.32 3.87
CA THR A 362 -8.82 18.72 2.93
C THR A 362 -8.41 18.42 1.47
N ALA A 363 -7.19 18.75 1.08
CA ALA A 363 -6.68 18.46 -0.26
C ALA A 363 -6.62 16.94 -0.54
N THR A 364 -6.15 16.14 0.43
CA THR A 364 -6.12 14.68 0.31
C THR A 364 -7.52 14.06 0.31
N LEU A 365 -8.49 14.65 1.01
CA LEU A 365 -9.89 14.23 0.98
C LEU A 365 -10.52 14.48 -0.41
N ILE A 366 -10.31 15.65 -0.98
CA ILE A 366 -10.76 15.98 -2.35
C ILE A 366 -10.10 15.03 -3.36
N PHE A 367 -8.79 14.80 -3.24
CA PHE A 367 -8.07 13.86 -4.09
C PHE A 367 -8.64 12.44 -3.96
N SER A 368 -8.91 11.97 -2.74
CA SER A 368 -9.54 10.65 -2.49
C SER A 368 -10.92 10.55 -3.12
N GLY A 369 -11.73 11.61 -3.06
CA GLY A 369 -13.05 11.66 -3.72
C GLY A 369 -12.94 11.56 -5.25
N ILE A 370 -11.96 12.22 -5.85
CA ILE A 370 -11.68 12.14 -7.30
C ILE A 370 -11.23 10.73 -7.68
N LEU A 371 -10.33 10.12 -6.91
CA LEU A 371 -9.91 8.74 -7.12
C LEU A 371 -11.08 7.76 -7.00
N PHE A 372 -11.97 7.97 -6.05
CA PHE A 372 -13.18 7.15 -5.87
C PHE A 372 -14.11 7.24 -7.09
N LEU A 373 -14.33 8.44 -7.64
CA LEU A 373 -15.08 8.60 -8.89
C LEU A 373 -14.42 7.85 -10.05
N GLY A 374 -13.10 7.95 -10.18
CA GLY A 374 -12.34 7.20 -11.18
C GLY A 374 -12.46 5.70 -10.99
N LEU A 375 -12.43 5.21 -9.76
CA LEU A 375 -12.63 3.80 -9.44
C LEU A 375 -14.04 3.31 -9.81
N LEU A 376 -15.08 4.10 -9.53
CA LEU A 376 -16.44 3.76 -9.95
C LEU A 376 -16.53 3.60 -11.47
N TRP A 377 -15.92 4.48 -12.24
CA TRP A 377 -15.85 4.33 -13.70
C TRP A 377 -15.09 3.09 -14.12
N ALA A 378 -13.93 2.80 -13.49
CA ALA A 378 -13.17 1.58 -13.78
C ALA A 378 -14.02 0.32 -13.52
N LEU A 379 -14.78 0.29 -12.43
CA LEU A 379 -15.67 -0.82 -12.08
C LEU A 379 -16.84 -0.95 -13.08
N VAL A 380 -17.49 0.16 -13.44
CA VAL A 380 -18.57 0.15 -14.46
C VAL A 380 -18.05 -0.41 -15.78
N ARG A 381 -16.86 0.01 -16.22
CA ARG A 381 -16.25 -0.51 -17.47
C ARG A 381 -15.91 -2.00 -17.37
N LEU A 382 -15.41 -2.44 -16.23
CA LEU A 382 -15.11 -3.86 -15.99
C LEU A 382 -16.38 -4.73 -16.05
N ILE A 383 -17.48 -4.25 -15.43
CA ILE A 383 -18.75 -4.99 -15.39
C ILE A 383 -19.47 -4.96 -16.75
N SER A 384 -19.43 -3.82 -17.46
CA SER A 384 -20.13 -3.66 -18.74
C SER A 384 -19.44 -4.37 -19.92
N GLY A 385 -18.24 -4.92 -19.70
CA GLY A 385 -17.50 -5.68 -20.74
C GLY A 385 -17.22 -4.86 -22.00
N THR A 386 -17.04 -3.54 -21.84
CA THR A 386 -16.76 -2.67 -23.00
C THR A 386 -15.45 -3.10 -23.67
N PRO A 387 -15.36 -3.07 -25.03
CA PRO A 387 -14.16 -3.50 -25.77
C PRO A 387 -12.86 -2.82 -25.35
N ASP A 388 -12.97 -1.69 -24.66
CA ASP A 388 -11.84 -0.92 -24.14
C ASP A 388 -11.28 -1.43 -22.78
N THR A 389 -11.92 -2.42 -22.15
CA THR A 389 -11.33 -3.12 -21.00
C THR A 389 -10.40 -4.21 -21.50
N ASP A 390 -9.21 -3.84 -21.96
CA ASP A 390 -8.12 -4.76 -22.33
C ASP A 390 -7.59 -5.54 -21.11
N MET A 391 -8.48 -6.08 -20.30
CA MET A 391 -8.12 -6.94 -19.16
C MET A 391 -8.47 -8.38 -19.50
N ASP A 392 -7.45 -9.21 -19.57
CA ASP A 392 -7.63 -10.64 -19.76
C ASP A 392 -8.17 -11.33 -18.48
N GLU A 393 -8.52 -12.61 -18.62
CA GLU A 393 -9.11 -13.37 -17.53
C GLU A 393 -8.20 -13.46 -16.30
N PHE A 394 -6.89 -13.62 -16.47
CA PHE A 394 -5.92 -13.64 -15.38
C PHE A 394 -5.94 -12.34 -14.59
N GLN A 395 -5.93 -11.20 -15.29
CA GLN A 395 -5.96 -9.87 -14.66
C GLN A 395 -7.26 -9.66 -13.87
N GLN A 396 -8.40 -10.11 -14.41
CA GLN A 396 -9.69 -10.05 -13.72
C GLN A 396 -9.69 -10.90 -12.44
N TRP A 397 -9.15 -12.11 -12.47
CA TRP A 397 -9.00 -12.96 -11.30
C TRP A 397 -8.09 -12.33 -10.24
N VAL A 398 -6.97 -11.74 -10.63
CA VAL A 398 -6.08 -11.04 -9.70
C VAL A 398 -6.75 -9.82 -9.10
N LEU A 399 -7.49 -9.02 -9.87
CA LEU A 399 -8.24 -7.89 -9.34
C LEU A 399 -9.31 -8.33 -8.34
N GLY A 400 -10.03 -9.43 -8.63
CA GLY A 400 -10.96 -10.04 -7.69
C GLY A 400 -10.28 -10.45 -6.38
N LEU A 401 -9.09 -11.07 -6.46
CA LEU A 401 -8.31 -11.46 -5.29
C LEU A 401 -7.81 -10.25 -4.49
N LEU A 402 -7.34 -9.20 -5.16
CA LEU A 402 -6.96 -7.94 -4.51
C LEU A 402 -8.17 -7.27 -3.82
N GLY A 403 -9.37 -7.39 -4.40
CA GLY A 403 -10.62 -6.97 -3.78
C GLY A 403 -10.94 -7.75 -2.50
N ILE A 404 -10.81 -9.08 -2.52
CA ILE A 404 -10.96 -9.94 -1.33
C ILE A 404 -9.93 -9.55 -0.27
N MET A 405 -8.69 -9.33 -0.66
CA MET A 405 -7.64 -8.88 0.26
C MET A 405 -7.98 -7.53 0.89
N LEU A 406 -8.50 -6.57 0.12
CA LEU A 406 -8.92 -5.27 0.66
C LEU A 406 -10.04 -5.42 1.69
N ILE A 407 -11.01 -6.29 1.41
CA ILE A 407 -12.07 -6.61 2.39
C ILE A 407 -11.45 -7.20 3.67
N ALA A 408 -10.49 -8.11 3.56
CA ALA A 408 -9.81 -8.69 4.71
C ALA A 408 -9.00 -7.64 5.50
N VAL A 409 -8.37 -6.68 4.82
CA VAL A 409 -7.68 -5.53 5.43
C VAL A 409 -8.65 -4.70 6.27
N VAL A 410 -9.78 -4.29 5.68
CA VAL A 410 -10.80 -3.50 6.38
C VAL A 410 -11.43 -4.31 7.52
N ALA A 411 -11.71 -5.59 7.30
CA ALA A 411 -12.27 -6.46 8.33
C ALA A 411 -11.33 -6.65 9.52
N SER A 412 -10.02 -6.82 9.28
CA SER A 412 -9.03 -6.94 10.36
C SER A 412 -8.88 -5.63 11.15
N TYR A 413 -8.94 -4.49 10.47
CA TYR A 413 -8.99 -3.18 11.11
C TYR A 413 -10.25 -3.02 11.98
N ALA A 414 -11.42 -3.36 11.44
CA ALA A 414 -12.68 -3.31 12.17
C ALA A 414 -12.65 -4.25 13.37
N TRP A 415 -12.19 -5.50 13.20
CA TRP A 415 -12.02 -6.47 14.28
C TRP A 415 -11.21 -5.91 15.46
N TYR A 416 -10.07 -5.27 15.18
CA TYR A 416 -9.23 -4.69 16.23
C TYR A 416 -9.96 -3.55 16.94
N ASN A 417 -10.70 -2.73 16.19
CA ASN A 417 -11.45 -1.59 16.73
C ASN A 417 -12.76 -1.98 17.43
N ILE A 418 -13.23 -3.23 17.33
CA ILE A 418 -14.32 -3.73 18.18
C ILE A 418 -13.87 -3.80 19.65
N LYS A 419 -12.58 -4.03 19.89
CA LYS A 419 -12.02 -4.25 21.22
C LYS A 419 -11.35 -3.01 21.81
N PHE A 420 -10.54 -2.33 21.00
CA PHE A 420 -9.74 -1.18 21.40
C PHE A 420 -10.05 0.04 20.55
N VAL A 421 -9.98 1.23 21.13
CA VAL A 421 -10.12 2.50 20.39
C VAL A 421 -8.79 2.83 19.70
N GLN A 422 -8.54 2.18 18.57
CA GLN A 422 -7.29 2.29 17.80
C GLN A 422 -7.54 2.75 16.35
N HIS A 423 -8.09 3.96 16.23
CA HIS A 423 -8.44 4.55 14.94
C HIS A 423 -7.18 5.06 14.20
N GLN A 424 -6.33 4.10 13.75
CA GLN A 424 -5.06 4.41 13.09
C GLN A 424 -5.03 3.85 11.67
N GLY A 425 -4.83 4.72 10.69
CA GLY A 425 -4.77 4.35 9.27
C GLY A 425 -3.60 3.43 8.91
N ARG A 426 -2.51 3.41 9.72
CA ARG A 426 -1.37 2.51 9.49
C ARG A 426 -1.74 1.02 9.51
N TYR A 427 -2.79 0.64 10.22
CA TYR A 427 -3.26 -0.75 10.22
C TYR A 427 -3.82 -1.24 8.89
N LEU A 428 -4.00 -0.34 7.90
CA LEU A 428 -4.41 -0.68 6.55
C LEU A 428 -3.22 -0.97 5.62
N PHE A 429 -1.96 -0.74 6.04
CA PHE A 429 -0.80 -0.76 5.13
C PHE A 429 -0.39 -2.16 4.67
N TRP A 430 -0.74 -3.23 5.39
CA TRP A 430 -0.54 -4.57 4.84
C TRP A 430 -1.37 -4.84 3.57
N GLY A 431 -2.36 -3.96 3.28
CA GLY A 431 -3.11 -3.84 2.04
C GLY A 431 -2.55 -2.84 1.04
N LEU A 432 -1.30 -2.41 1.17
CA LEU A 432 -0.73 -1.34 0.33
C LEU A 432 -0.73 -1.69 -1.16
N LEU A 433 -0.50 -2.96 -1.52
CA LEU A 433 -0.59 -3.42 -2.91
C LEU A 433 -2.01 -3.25 -3.50
N PRO A 434 -3.11 -3.78 -2.91
CA PRO A 434 -4.45 -3.53 -3.43
C PRO A 434 -4.85 -2.04 -3.38
N ILE A 435 -4.51 -1.31 -2.31
CA ILE A 435 -4.80 0.13 -2.21
C ILE A 435 -4.11 0.90 -3.31
N GLY A 436 -2.80 0.69 -3.51
CA GLY A 436 -2.04 1.34 -4.58
C GLY A 436 -2.56 1.00 -5.97
N THR A 437 -3.00 -0.26 -6.19
CA THR A 437 -3.61 -0.69 -7.45
C THR A 437 -4.92 0.06 -7.72
N ILE A 438 -5.78 0.22 -6.72
CA ILE A 438 -7.03 0.98 -6.82
C ILE A 438 -6.75 2.45 -7.11
N VAL A 439 -5.77 3.05 -6.43
CA VAL A 439 -5.35 4.45 -6.67
C VAL A 439 -4.87 4.62 -8.11
N ALA A 440 -4.02 3.72 -8.59
CA ALA A 440 -3.51 3.79 -9.97
C ALA A 440 -4.60 3.60 -11.03
N LEU A 441 -5.55 2.67 -10.80
CA LEU A 441 -6.70 2.45 -11.69
C LEU A 441 -7.64 3.66 -11.67
N GLY A 442 -8.00 4.16 -10.51
CA GLY A 442 -8.87 5.34 -10.37
C GLY A 442 -8.25 6.58 -11.02
N TRP A 443 -6.96 6.83 -10.76
CA TRP A 443 -6.25 7.96 -11.37
C TRP A 443 -6.13 7.82 -12.90
N ARG A 444 -5.88 6.60 -13.38
CA ARG A 444 -5.87 6.32 -14.82
C ARG A 444 -7.20 6.66 -15.49
N GLU A 445 -8.33 6.34 -14.87
CA GLU A 445 -9.66 6.68 -15.39
C GLU A 445 -9.91 8.18 -15.35
N VAL A 446 -9.59 8.86 -14.26
CA VAL A 446 -9.72 10.32 -14.16
C VAL A 446 -8.90 11.05 -15.23
N MET A 447 -7.76 10.49 -15.62
CA MET A 447 -6.92 11.06 -16.68
C MET A 447 -7.46 10.81 -18.10
N GLN A 448 -8.61 10.14 -18.26
CA GLN A 448 -9.33 10.08 -19.54
C GLN A 448 -10.00 11.43 -19.85
N PRO A 449 -10.10 11.83 -21.12
CA PRO A 449 -10.63 13.16 -21.47
C PRO A 449 -12.05 13.42 -20.95
N LEU A 450 -12.97 12.49 -21.17
CA LEU A 450 -14.37 12.65 -20.76
C LEU A 450 -14.53 12.59 -19.24
N GLN A 451 -13.95 11.55 -18.61
CA GLN A 451 -14.02 11.32 -17.16
C GLN A 451 -13.34 12.48 -16.40
N GLY A 452 -12.18 12.93 -16.87
CA GLY A 452 -11.49 14.08 -16.30
C GLY A 452 -12.31 15.37 -16.43
N ALA A 453 -12.93 15.60 -17.59
CA ALA A 453 -13.80 16.75 -17.78
C ALA A 453 -15.03 16.72 -16.84
N ILE A 454 -15.66 15.55 -16.67
CA ILE A 454 -16.79 15.39 -15.74
C ILE A 454 -16.31 15.59 -14.30
N ALA A 455 -15.20 14.97 -13.87
CA ALA A 455 -14.64 15.14 -12.53
C ALA A 455 -14.27 16.62 -12.26
N GLY A 456 -13.67 17.29 -13.23
CA GLY A 456 -13.36 18.73 -13.15
C GLY A 456 -14.61 19.61 -13.04
N PHE A 457 -15.65 19.29 -13.81
CA PHE A 457 -16.93 19.99 -13.70
C PHE A 457 -17.60 19.76 -12.34
N LEU A 458 -17.62 18.53 -11.82
CA LEU A 458 -18.15 18.24 -10.50
C LEU A 458 -17.35 18.95 -9.39
N ALA A 459 -16.02 19.03 -9.50
CA ALA A 459 -15.21 19.81 -8.58
C ALA A 459 -15.54 21.31 -8.62
N LEU A 460 -15.81 21.85 -9.82
CA LEU A 460 -16.24 23.25 -9.97
C LEU A 460 -17.63 23.49 -9.37
N VAL A 461 -18.60 22.61 -9.61
CA VAL A 461 -19.93 22.69 -9.01
C VAL A 461 -19.84 22.63 -7.49
N LEU A 462 -19.01 21.74 -6.94
CA LEU A 462 -18.78 21.64 -5.50
C LEU A 462 -18.16 22.95 -4.96
N ALA A 463 -17.17 23.52 -5.66
CA ALA A 463 -16.57 24.78 -5.27
C ALA A 463 -17.58 25.93 -5.22
N VAL A 464 -18.45 26.04 -6.24
CA VAL A 464 -19.52 27.06 -6.28
C VAL A 464 -20.53 26.82 -5.15
N SER A 465 -20.95 25.58 -4.93
CA SER A 465 -21.91 25.24 -3.87
C SER A 465 -21.37 25.56 -2.47
N LEU A 466 -20.11 25.19 -2.20
CA LEU A 466 -19.45 25.49 -0.92
C LEU A 466 -19.20 27.01 -0.77
N GLY A 467 -18.87 27.69 -1.87
CA GLY A 467 -18.71 29.16 -1.87
C GLY A 467 -20.01 29.89 -1.53
N LEU A 468 -21.13 29.45 -2.13
CA LEU A 468 -22.46 30.02 -1.84
C LEU A 468 -22.89 29.70 -0.39
N ALA A 469 -22.73 28.47 0.04
CA ALA A 469 -23.05 28.08 1.42
C ALA A 469 -22.21 28.86 2.44
N GLY A 470 -20.91 29.00 2.21
CA GLY A 470 -20.01 29.78 3.06
C GLY A 470 -20.35 31.27 3.05
N TYR A 471 -20.78 31.85 1.91
CA TYR A 471 -21.25 33.21 1.81
C TYR A 471 -22.51 33.43 2.66
N ILE A 472 -23.50 32.51 2.58
CA ILE A 472 -24.73 32.57 3.36
C ILE A 472 -24.45 32.44 4.86
N ALA A 473 -23.53 31.53 5.23
CA ALA A 473 -23.15 31.27 6.62
C ALA A 473 -22.19 32.31 7.20
N GLY A 474 -21.62 33.20 6.36
CA GLY A 474 -20.61 34.18 6.77
C GLY A 474 -19.22 33.57 7.05
N ASP A 475 -19.00 32.31 6.67
CA ASP A 475 -17.73 31.57 6.87
C ASP A 475 -17.27 30.90 5.57
N ILE A 476 -16.41 31.58 4.83
CA ILE A 476 -15.87 31.13 3.54
C ILE A 476 -14.50 30.51 3.74
N ASN A 477 -14.39 29.19 3.54
CA ASN A 477 -13.09 28.50 3.51
C ASN A 477 -12.39 28.73 2.15
N LYS A 478 -11.61 29.80 2.08
CA LYS A 478 -10.89 30.23 0.85
C LYS A 478 -9.94 29.16 0.31
N TRP A 479 -9.32 28.40 1.19
CA TRP A 479 -8.34 27.37 0.80
C TRP A 479 -8.99 26.14 0.17
N THR A 480 -10.13 25.71 0.71
CA THR A 480 -10.93 24.63 0.11
C THR A 480 -11.41 25.01 -1.28
N LEU A 481 -11.92 26.25 -1.44
CA LEU A 481 -12.36 26.76 -2.74
C LEU A 481 -11.20 26.87 -3.73
N LEU A 482 -10.04 27.39 -3.30
CA LEU A 482 -8.85 27.46 -4.15
C LEU A 482 -8.39 26.07 -4.59
N THR A 483 -8.34 25.10 -3.68
CA THR A 483 -7.95 23.71 -3.99
C THR A 483 -8.88 23.08 -5.02
N LEU A 484 -10.20 23.19 -4.80
CA LEU A 484 -11.21 22.69 -5.74
C LEU A 484 -11.09 23.37 -7.11
N PHE A 485 -10.89 24.69 -7.13
CA PHE A 485 -10.74 25.45 -8.37
C PHE A 485 -9.49 25.02 -9.14
N LEU A 486 -8.34 24.87 -8.47
CA LEU A 486 -7.09 24.43 -9.11
C LEU A 486 -7.21 23.02 -9.67
N ILE A 487 -7.84 22.11 -8.93
CA ILE A 487 -8.11 20.73 -9.38
C ILE A 487 -9.09 20.75 -10.57
N ALA A 488 -10.17 21.52 -10.49
CA ALA A 488 -11.13 21.66 -11.58
C ALA A 488 -10.45 22.20 -12.85
N LEU A 489 -9.66 23.26 -12.72
CA LEU A 489 -8.90 23.84 -13.82
C LEU A 489 -7.95 22.82 -14.45
N PHE A 490 -7.19 22.10 -13.63
CA PHE A 490 -6.29 21.03 -14.09
C PHE A 490 -7.03 19.95 -14.89
N LEU A 491 -8.12 19.42 -14.34
CA LEU A 491 -8.90 18.35 -14.97
C LEU A 491 -9.66 18.83 -16.21
N LEU A 492 -10.15 20.06 -16.26
CA LEU A 492 -10.83 20.64 -17.42
C LEU A 492 -9.84 21.01 -18.55
N CYS A 493 -8.60 21.37 -18.22
CA CYS A 493 -7.56 21.65 -19.21
C CYS A 493 -6.95 20.39 -19.79
N GLN A 494 -6.98 19.27 -19.08
CA GLN A 494 -6.37 18.00 -19.49
C GLN A 494 -6.85 17.50 -20.87
N PRO A 495 -8.15 17.55 -21.27
CA PRO A 495 -8.60 17.11 -22.58
C PRO A 495 -7.97 17.89 -23.75
N PHE A 496 -7.60 19.15 -23.53
CA PHE A 496 -6.93 19.97 -24.55
C PHE A 496 -5.49 19.52 -24.79
N LEU A 497 -4.82 19.00 -23.77
CA LEU A 497 -3.50 18.39 -23.90
C LEU A 497 -3.54 17.09 -24.73
N LEU A 498 -4.67 16.40 -24.76
CA LEU A 498 -4.87 15.17 -25.53
C LEU A 498 -5.24 15.45 -27.01
N GLY A 499 -5.68 16.66 -27.34
CA GLY A 499 -6.00 17.05 -28.71
C GLY A 499 -4.75 17.07 -29.59
N GLY A 500 -4.88 16.58 -30.82
CA GLY A 500 -3.80 16.63 -31.81
C GLY A 500 -3.02 15.35 -32.01
N THR A 501 -3.34 14.24 -31.31
CA THR A 501 -2.86 12.91 -31.71
C THR A 501 -3.77 12.33 -32.79
N GLU A 502 -3.22 11.49 -33.70
CA GLU A 502 -3.99 10.82 -34.75
C GLU A 502 -5.14 9.97 -34.18
N GLU A 503 -5.00 9.50 -32.96
CA GLU A 503 -5.96 8.63 -32.27
C GLU A 503 -7.10 9.41 -31.59
N TYR A 504 -6.91 10.70 -31.29
CA TYR A 504 -7.92 11.54 -30.67
C TYR A 504 -8.07 12.88 -31.40
N GLN A 505 -9.02 12.92 -32.34
CA GLN A 505 -9.40 14.18 -32.99
C GLN A 505 -10.30 14.99 -32.06
N ASN A 506 -9.73 15.88 -31.29
CA ASN A 506 -10.52 16.82 -30.51
C ASN A 506 -11.26 17.80 -31.45
N LYS A 507 -12.54 17.50 -31.71
CA LYS A 507 -13.39 18.30 -32.63
C LYS A 507 -13.61 19.73 -32.15
N TRP A 508 -13.35 20.01 -30.85
CA TRP A 508 -13.50 21.33 -30.24
C TRP A 508 -12.34 22.29 -30.56
N LEU A 509 -11.20 21.77 -31.01
CA LEU A 509 -10.05 22.61 -31.36
C LEU A 509 -10.12 23.06 -32.83
N PRO A 510 -9.75 24.33 -33.11
CA PRO A 510 -9.61 24.81 -34.47
C PRO A 510 -8.66 23.96 -35.31
N THR A 511 -9.00 23.75 -36.60
CA THR A 511 -8.23 22.87 -37.51
C THR A 511 -6.75 23.22 -37.57
N ARG A 512 -6.39 24.51 -37.58
CA ARG A 512 -5.00 24.98 -37.57
C ARG A 512 -4.23 24.55 -36.33
N LEU A 513 -4.89 24.63 -35.15
CA LEU A 513 -4.27 24.22 -33.89
C LEU A 513 -4.07 22.70 -33.86
N ARG A 514 -5.06 21.90 -34.28
CA ARG A 514 -4.94 20.45 -34.42
C ARG A 514 -3.77 20.04 -35.30
N GLN A 515 -3.63 20.66 -36.47
CA GLN A 515 -2.51 20.40 -37.40
C GLN A 515 -1.16 20.76 -36.79
N THR A 516 -1.09 21.85 -36.02
CA THR A 516 0.13 22.26 -35.31
C THR A 516 0.49 21.26 -34.20
N MET A 517 -0.51 20.80 -33.45
CA MET A 517 -0.33 19.81 -32.37
C MET A 517 0.01 18.41 -32.92
N ALA A 518 -0.36 18.09 -34.16
CA ALA A 518 -0.03 16.82 -34.83
C ALA A 518 1.43 16.77 -35.35
N ARG A 519 2.18 17.87 -35.32
CA ARG A 519 3.60 17.85 -35.75
C ARG A 519 4.45 16.98 -34.82
N PRO A 520 5.43 16.22 -35.30
CA PRO A 520 6.21 15.28 -34.47
C PRO A 520 6.86 15.92 -33.22
N GLY A 521 7.34 17.16 -33.34
CA GLY A 521 7.89 17.90 -32.22
C GLY A 521 6.85 18.26 -31.17
N ALA A 522 5.67 18.74 -31.61
CA ALA A 522 4.57 19.09 -30.71
C ALA A 522 3.99 17.85 -30.02
N VAL A 523 3.84 16.72 -30.73
CA VAL A 523 3.41 15.44 -30.14
C VAL A 523 4.35 15.00 -29.04
N ARG A 524 5.67 15.14 -29.22
CA ARG A 524 6.66 14.80 -28.19
C ARG A 524 6.50 15.68 -26.94
N ILE A 525 6.33 16.98 -27.10
CA ILE A 525 6.11 17.93 -25.99
C ILE A 525 4.80 17.62 -25.27
N LEU A 526 3.71 17.42 -26.02
CA LEU A 526 2.41 17.06 -25.46
C LEU A 526 2.46 15.77 -24.65
N ASN A 527 3.16 14.76 -25.17
CA ASN A 527 3.35 13.50 -24.48
C ASN A 527 4.13 13.67 -23.17
N MET A 528 5.15 14.52 -23.16
CA MET A 528 5.88 14.86 -21.94
C MET A 528 4.97 15.61 -20.94
N LEU A 529 4.19 16.57 -21.38
CA LEU A 529 3.24 17.31 -20.53
C LEU A 529 2.17 16.39 -19.91
N ARG A 530 1.66 15.44 -20.67
CA ARG A 530 0.71 14.42 -20.16
C ARG A 530 1.32 13.55 -19.09
N PHE A 531 2.55 13.08 -19.31
CA PHE A 531 3.25 12.32 -18.31
C PHE A 531 3.49 13.15 -17.04
N CYS A 532 3.91 14.40 -17.17
CA CYS A 532 4.04 15.31 -16.03
C CYS A 532 2.70 15.51 -15.32
N ALA A 533 1.61 15.72 -16.07
CA ALA A 533 0.27 15.85 -15.50
C ALA A 533 -0.15 14.58 -14.74
N TRP A 534 0.07 13.40 -15.34
CA TRP A 534 -0.18 12.13 -14.67
C TRP A 534 0.67 11.96 -13.40
N ALA A 535 1.95 12.35 -13.42
CA ALA A 535 2.87 12.22 -12.30
C ALA A 535 2.65 13.26 -11.18
N THR A 536 1.93 14.35 -11.45
CA THR A 536 1.76 15.48 -10.53
C THR A 536 1.33 15.07 -9.11
N PRO A 537 0.27 14.27 -8.87
CA PRO A 537 -0.13 13.95 -7.50
C PRO A 537 0.96 13.20 -6.74
N PHE A 538 1.67 12.28 -7.38
CA PHE A 538 2.76 11.54 -6.75
C PHE A 538 3.97 12.44 -6.46
N ALA A 539 4.29 13.35 -7.37
CA ALA A 539 5.36 14.34 -7.15
C ALA A 539 5.02 15.29 -5.98
N LEU A 540 3.76 15.71 -5.85
CA LEU A 540 3.30 16.53 -4.73
C LEU A 540 3.36 15.76 -3.40
N LEU A 541 3.04 14.46 -3.39
CA LEU A 541 3.19 13.62 -2.20
C LEU A 541 4.66 13.48 -1.80
N PHE A 542 5.58 13.22 -2.74
CA PHE A 542 7.02 13.20 -2.44
C PHE A 542 7.55 14.54 -1.92
N LEU A 543 7.06 15.65 -2.48
CA LEU A 543 7.39 16.98 -1.97
C LEU A 543 6.87 17.18 -0.54
N LEU A 544 5.64 16.74 -0.28
CA LEU A 544 5.05 16.76 1.06
C LEU A 544 5.91 15.95 2.03
N ASP A 545 6.28 14.70 1.68
CA ASP A 545 7.16 13.84 2.49
C ASP A 545 8.50 14.52 2.80
N PHE A 546 9.07 15.19 1.81
CA PHE A 546 10.32 15.91 1.99
C PHE A 546 10.18 17.08 2.98
N LEU A 547 9.04 17.75 2.99
CA LEU A 547 8.78 18.92 3.83
C LEU A 547 8.32 18.56 5.25
N ILE A 548 7.58 17.46 5.44
CA ILE A 548 6.99 17.05 6.74
C ILE A 548 8.01 17.07 7.89
N PRO A 549 9.19 16.46 7.79
CA PRO A 549 10.13 16.45 8.91
C PRO A 549 10.53 17.84 9.38
N ALA A 550 10.73 18.78 8.45
CA ALA A 550 11.14 20.15 8.78
C ALA A 550 9.99 21.04 9.25
N LEU A 551 8.78 20.86 8.69
CA LEU A 551 7.65 21.74 8.97
C LEU A 551 6.79 21.26 10.16
N TYR A 552 6.77 19.96 10.45
CA TYR A 552 5.86 19.39 11.45
C TYR A 552 6.58 18.62 12.55
N LEU A 553 7.55 17.74 12.23
CA LEU A 553 8.19 16.91 13.24
C LEU A 553 9.14 17.74 14.13
N LEU A 554 10.09 18.44 13.53
CA LEU A 554 11.06 19.23 14.28
C LEU A 554 10.43 20.35 15.12
N PRO A 555 9.48 21.16 14.65
CA PRO A 555 8.90 22.23 15.45
C PRO A 555 8.08 21.73 16.64
N GLN A 556 7.43 20.54 16.52
CA GLN A 556 6.53 20.00 17.55
C GLN A 556 7.20 18.99 18.49
N LEU A 557 8.23 18.28 18.02
CA LEU A 557 8.91 17.24 18.80
C LEU A 557 10.32 17.63 19.26
N GLY A 558 10.89 18.72 18.72
CA GLY A 558 12.21 19.24 19.08
C GLY A 558 13.39 18.52 18.40
N TYR A 559 14.59 19.06 18.59
CA TYR A 559 15.86 18.51 18.10
C TYR A 559 16.47 17.58 19.16
N ALA A 560 16.24 16.29 19.06
CA ALA A 560 16.72 15.36 20.09
C ALA A 560 18.06 14.67 19.79
N TRP A 561 18.59 14.75 18.56
CA TRP A 561 19.85 14.07 18.22
C TRP A 561 21.13 14.71 18.78
N SER A 562 21.09 15.97 19.19
CA SER A 562 22.22 16.64 19.85
C SER A 562 22.55 16.08 21.25
N ALA A 563 21.62 15.33 21.86
CA ALA A 563 21.79 14.70 23.18
C ALA A 563 22.36 13.27 23.11
N LEU A 564 22.43 12.65 21.91
CA LEU A 564 22.91 11.27 21.71
C LEU A 564 24.29 11.20 21.06
N GLY A 565 24.94 12.33 20.83
CA GLY A 565 26.23 12.47 20.17
C GLY A 565 27.39 12.68 21.14
N GLY A 566 27.38 12.00 22.29
CA GLY A 566 28.47 11.94 23.22
C GLY A 566 28.87 10.51 23.48
#